data_5790c977de6d9da69aaede47c24f5d10
#
_entry.id   5790c977de6d9da69aaede47c24f5d10
#
_cell.length_a   1.000
_cell.length_b   1.000
_cell.length_c   1.000
_cell.angle_alpha   90.00
_cell.angle_beta   90.00
_cell.angle_gamma   90.00
#
_symmetry.space_group_name_H-M   'P 1'
#
loop_
_entity.id
_entity.type
_entity.pdbx_description
1 polymer ?
#
loop_
_entity_poly.entity_id
_entity_poly.type
_entity_poly.pdbx_seq_one_letter_code
_entity_poly.pdbx_strand_id
1 'polypeptide(L)'
;MNNYNMKNRLTENDLKCGMIAYEVNKICIVTVMFVSDVYTHSVIGTKCIDYKSFYRDGYNIVLSDYVGHGFLNDHNIGASYNKNYWFSDYDSAKEYFDSIYDKNKADKLLTHIFS
;
A
#
# COMPACT_ATOMS: atom_id res chain seq x y z
N MET A 1 6.14 -15.65 -15.46
CA MET A 1 6.61 -14.31 -15.11
C MET A 1 5.43 -13.38 -14.90
N ASN A 2 5.50 -12.63 -13.88
CA ASN A 2 4.46 -11.70 -13.60
C ASN A 2 4.59 -10.46 -14.50
N ASN A 3 3.66 -10.31 -15.41
CA ASN A 3 3.63 -9.14 -16.28
C ASN A 3 2.76 -8.02 -15.75
N TYR A 4 2.43 -8.11 -14.48
CA TYR A 4 1.75 -7.02 -13.84
C TYR A 4 2.64 -5.84 -13.84
N ASN A 5 2.35 -4.92 -14.69
CA ASN A 5 3.12 -3.70 -14.76
C ASN A 5 2.92 -2.83 -13.55
N MET A 6 2.27 -3.21 -12.53
CA MET A 6 2.02 -2.32 -11.40
C MET A 6 2.00 -0.86 -11.86
N LYS A 7 1.17 -0.60 -12.88
CA LYS A 7 1.07 0.70 -13.51
C LYS A 7 0.78 1.76 -12.43
N ASN A 8 1.48 2.86 -12.50
CA ASN A 8 1.33 3.98 -11.55
C ASN A 8 1.71 3.61 -10.12
N ARG A 9 2.46 2.53 -9.94
CA ARG A 9 3.04 2.23 -8.64
C ARG A 9 4.07 3.31 -8.30
N LEU A 10 3.96 3.81 -7.08
CA LEU A 10 4.87 4.85 -6.60
C LEU A 10 6.19 4.25 -6.15
N THR A 11 7.28 4.92 -6.50
CA THR A 11 8.62 4.57 -6.06
C THR A 11 9.13 5.66 -5.12
N GLU A 12 10.29 5.42 -4.51
CA GLU A 12 10.85 6.36 -3.54
C GLU A 12 10.90 7.80 -4.07
N ASN A 13 11.27 7.97 -5.33
CA ASN A 13 11.43 9.30 -5.91
C ASN A 13 10.10 10.03 -6.13
N ASP A 14 9.00 9.32 -6.10
CA ASP A 14 7.67 9.90 -6.32
C ASP A 14 7.03 10.39 -5.03
N LEU A 15 7.52 9.96 -3.89
CA LEU A 15 6.85 10.16 -2.61
C LEU A 15 7.15 11.54 -2.05
N LYS A 16 6.10 12.27 -1.66
CA LYS A 16 6.21 13.62 -1.12
C LYS A 16 5.16 13.87 -0.06
N CYS A 17 5.52 14.69 0.91
CA CYS A 17 4.57 15.15 1.93
C CYS A 17 3.36 15.82 1.28
N GLY A 18 2.17 15.50 1.74
CA GLY A 18 0.92 16.03 1.21
C GLY A 18 0.30 15.23 0.07
N MET A 19 1.03 14.26 -0.47
CA MET A 19 0.53 13.45 -1.58
C MET A 19 -0.50 12.45 -1.08
N ILE A 20 -1.55 12.25 -1.88
CA ILE A 20 -2.54 11.20 -1.66
C ILE A 20 -2.13 9.98 -2.47
N ALA A 21 -2.22 8.82 -1.86
CA ALA A 21 -1.90 7.56 -2.54
C ALA A 21 -2.89 6.47 -2.11
N TYR A 22 -2.86 5.36 -2.83
CA TYR A 22 -3.74 4.22 -2.57
C TYR A 22 -2.87 3.02 -2.25
N GLU A 23 -2.97 2.58 -1.00
CA GLU A 23 -2.18 1.45 -0.51
C GLU A 23 -2.94 0.16 -0.71
N VAL A 24 -2.31 -0.80 -1.38
CA VAL A 24 -2.87 -2.13 -1.56
C VAL A 24 -2.23 -3.06 -0.54
N ASN A 25 -3.06 -3.65 0.29
CA ASN A 25 -2.62 -4.71 1.19
C ASN A 25 -3.41 -5.98 0.88
N LYS A 26 -3.26 -7.01 1.70
CA LYS A 26 -3.89 -8.31 1.42
C LYS A 26 -5.40 -8.29 1.58
N ILE A 27 -5.94 -7.28 2.25
CA ILE A 27 -7.34 -7.26 2.63
C ILE A 27 -8.13 -6.24 1.83
N CYS A 28 -7.55 -5.07 1.58
CA CYS A 28 -8.28 -3.96 0.98
C CYS A 28 -7.34 -2.92 0.39
N ILE A 29 -7.94 -1.91 -0.20
CA ILE A 29 -7.24 -0.72 -0.68
C ILE A 29 -7.54 0.39 0.32
N VAL A 30 -6.48 1.04 0.80
CA VAL A 30 -6.60 2.12 1.78
C VAL A 30 -6.10 3.41 1.15
N THR A 31 -6.89 4.47 1.26
CA THR A 31 -6.44 5.80 0.84
C THR A 31 -5.60 6.39 1.95
N VAL A 32 -4.41 6.85 1.61
CA VAL A 32 -3.49 7.43 2.58
C VAL A 32 -3.02 8.80 2.11
N MET A 33 -2.56 9.61 3.06
CA MET A 33 -1.89 10.87 2.79
C MET A 33 -0.54 10.85 3.47
N PHE A 34 0.51 11.13 2.72
CA PHE A 34 1.84 11.23 3.31
C PHE A 34 1.95 12.52 4.10
N VAL A 35 2.42 12.41 5.34
CA VAL A 35 2.54 13.56 6.25
C VAL A 35 3.98 13.94 6.51
N SER A 36 4.91 13.28 5.83
CA SER A 36 6.32 13.65 5.85
C SER A 36 6.91 13.42 4.45
N ASP A 37 8.10 13.96 4.23
CA ASP A 37 8.92 13.54 3.09
C ASP A 37 9.67 12.26 3.49
N VAL A 38 10.30 11.62 2.52
CA VAL A 38 11.13 10.43 2.79
C VAL A 38 12.29 10.83 3.67
N TYR A 39 12.55 10.06 4.72
CA TYR A 39 13.64 10.30 5.66
C TYR A 39 14.26 8.97 6.09
N THR A 40 15.42 9.04 6.73
CA THR A 40 16.06 7.84 7.28
C THR A 40 15.63 7.67 8.72
N HIS A 41 15.01 6.53 9.02
CA HIS A 41 14.55 6.25 10.37
C HIS A 41 15.75 6.11 11.31
N SER A 42 15.74 6.85 12.41
CA SER A 42 16.91 6.97 13.29
C SER A 42 17.30 5.66 13.98
N VAL A 43 16.35 4.80 14.24
CA VAL A 43 16.62 3.55 14.95
C VAL A 43 16.92 2.41 13.97
N ILE A 44 16.10 2.30 12.93
CA ILE A 44 16.20 1.17 11.99
C ILE A 44 17.23 1.42 10.91
N GLY A 45 17.49 2.69 10.58
CA GLY A 45 18.45 3.07 9.55
C GLY A 45 17.93 2.91 8.12
N THR A 46 16.68 2.54 7.94
CA THR A 46 16.06 2.36 6.64
C THR A 46 15.28 3.62 6.26
N LYS A 47 15.18 3.89 4.98
CA LYS A 47 14.35 5.00 4.51
C LYS A 47 12.89 4.73 4.83
N CYS A 48 12.17 5.78 5.17
CA CYS A 48 10.82 5.70 5.69
C CYS A 48 10.03 6.93 5.27
N ILE A 49 8.72 6.79 5.19
CA ILE A 49 7.81 7.91 5.02
C ILE A 49 6.63 7.72 5.95
N ASP A 50 6.17 8.82 6.57
CA ASP A 50 5.05 8.76 7.47
C ASP A 50 3.76 9.07 6.73
N TYR A 51 2.68 8.41 7.12
CA TYR A 51 1.39 8.58 6.46
C TYR A 51 0.25 8.45 7.45
N LYS A 52 -0.90 8.99 7.06
CA LYS A 52 -2.17 8.80 7.76
C LYS A 52 -3.17 8.21 6.80
N SER A 53 -4.03 7.35 7.31
CA SER A 53 -5.07 6.71 6.50
C SER A 53 -6.37 7.48 6.61
N PHE A 54 -7.14 7.48 5.51
CA PHE A 54 -8.51 7.95 5.52
C PHE A 54 -9.44 6.80 5.89
N TYR A 55 -10.48 7.10 6.64
CA TYR A 55 -11.49 6.10 6.98
C TYR A 55 -12.86 6.74 6.94
N ARG A 56 -13.88 5.91 6.88
CA ARG A 56 -15.25 6.38 6.85
C ARG A 56 -15.80 6.41 8.27
N ASP A 57 -16.40 7.54 8.63
CA ASP A 57 -17.13 7.72 9.88
C ASP A 57 -18.54 8.19 9.52
N GLY A 58 -19.49 7.22 9.45
CA GLY A 58 -20.82 7.49 8.96
C GLY A 58 -20.78 7.87 7.47
N TYR A 59 -21.22 9.09 7.18
CA TYR A 59 -21.17 9.61 5.81
C TYR A 59 -19.91 10.45 5.54
N ASN A 60 -19.08 10.61 6.55
CA ASN A 60 -17.89 11.45 6.43
C ASN A 60 -16.66 10.61 6.15
N ILE A 61 -15.73 11.21 5.41
CA ILE A 61 -14.39 10.64 5.21
C ILE A 61 -13.45 11.45 6.07
N VAL A 62 -12.77 10.77 7.00
CA VAL A 62 -11.96 11.42 8.03
C VAL A 62 -10.54 10.92 7.94
N LEU A 63 -9.60 11.83 8.13
CA LEU A 63 -8.18 11.48 8.21
C LEU A 63 -7.89 11.01 9.64
N SER A 64 -7.27 9.83 9.75
CA SER A 64 -6.93 9.24 11.04
C SER A 64 -5.89 10.11 11.77
N ASP A 65 -5.97 10.13 13.09
CA ASP A 65 -4.94 10.77 13.92
C ASP A 65 -3.69 9.90 14.06
N TYR A 66 -3.82 8.62 13.76
CA TYR A 66 -2.71 7.68 13.87
C TYR A 66 -1.73 7.85 12.71
N VAL A 67 -0.45 7.99 13.03
CA VAL A 67 0.61 8.11 12.03
C VAL A 67 1.26 6.74 11.84
N GLY A 68 1.21 6.25 10.61
CA GLY A 68 1.90 5.02 10.24
C GLY A 68 3.26 5.31 9.65
N HIS A 69 4.15 4.33 9.73
CA HIS A 69 5.50 4.43 9.16
C HIS A 69 5.62 3.40 8.05
N GLY A 70 5.88 3.88 6.82
CA GLY A 70 6.11 3.00 5.68
C GLY A 70 7.59 2.87 5.40
N PHE A 71 8.15 1.68 5.61
CA PHE A 71 9.56 1.44 5.36
C PHE A 71 9.78 1.07 3.91
N LEU A 72 10.79 1.67 3.29
CA LEU A 72 11.08 1.54 1.88
C LEU A 72 12.20 0.53 1.67
N ASN A 73 12.13 -0.21 0.58
CA ASN A 73 13.23 -1.10 0.21
C ASN A 73 13.33 -1.14 -1.32
N ASP A 74 14.30 -1.90 -1.82
CA ASP A 74 14.63 -1.90 -3.24
C ASP A 74 13.52 -2.46 -4.13
N HIS A 75 12.62 -3.25 -3.56
CA HIS A 75 11.66 -4.02 -4.36
C HIS A 75 10.24 -3.52 -4.23
N ASN A 76 9.91 -2.88 -3.14
CA ASN A 76 8.56 -2.39 -2.93
C ASN A 76 8.56 -1.18 -2.02
N ILE A 77 7.43 -0.51 -2.00
CA ILE A 77 7.17 0.63 -1.14
C ILE A 77 6.14 0.17 -0.12
N GLY A 78 6.38 0.47 1.15
CA GLY A 78 5.48 0.10 2.22
C GLY A 78 6.20 -0.57 3.37
N ALA A 79 5.45 -1.17 4.27
CA ALA A 79 6.01 -1.86 5.41
C ALA A 79 6.88 -3.02 4.95
N SER A 80 8.07 -3.12 5.51
CA SER A 80 9.09 -4.02 5.00
C SER A 80 8.67 -5.49 4.95
N TYR A 81 7.86 -5.95 5.90
CA TYR A 81 7.46 -7.35 5.94
C TYR A 81 6.07 -7.60 5.36
N ASN A 82 5.27 -6.58 5.11
CA ASN A 82 3.93 -6.74 4.54
C ASN A 82 3.90 -6.63 3.03
N LYS A 83 4.93 -6.05 2.43
CA LYS A 83 5.03 -5.86 0.98
C LYS A 83 3.84 -5.12 0.41
N ASN A 84 3.41 -4.09 1.11
CA ASN A 84 2.34 -3.23 0.60
C ASN A 84 2.88 -2.32 -0.48
N TYR A 85 2.04 -1.99 -1.44
CA TYR A 85 2.40 -1.10 -2.53
C TYR A 85 1.49 0.10 -2.55
N TRP A 86 2.04 1.25 -2.91
CA TRP A 86 1.29 2.48 -3.08
C TRP A 86 1.18 2.83 -4.56
N PHE A 87 -0.02 3.28 -4.95
CA PHE A 87 -0.32 3.66 -6.32
C PHE A 87 -0.81 5.10 -6.36
N SER A 88 -0.55 5.78 -7.47
CA SER A 88 -0.94 7.18 -7.61
C SER A 88 -2.42 7.36 -7.90
N ASP A 89 -3.11 6.33 -8.40
CA ASP A 89 -4.54 6.38 -8.68
C ASP A 89 -5.24 5.12 -8.22
N TYR A 90 -6.53 5.26 -7.96
CA TYR A 90 -7.34 4.17 -7.43
C TYR A 90 -7.47 3.02 -8.43
N ASP A 91 -7.68 3.33 -9.70
CA ASP A 91 -7.92 2.29 -10.71
C ASP A 91 -6.73 1.34 -10.83
N SER A 92 -5.53 1.88 -10.80
CA SER A 92 -4.32 1.06 -10.85
C SER A 92 -4.16 0.21 -9.60
N ALA A 93 -4.46 0.78 -8.45
CA ALA A 93 -4.44 0.04 -7.19
C ALA A 93 -5.46 -1.11 -7.21
N LYS A 94 -6.66 -0.84 -7.72
CA LYS A 94 -7.70 -1.85 -7.80
C LYS A 94 -7.34 -2.97 -8.76
N GLU A 95 -6.77 -2.64 -9.88
CA GLU A 95 -6.32 -3.63 -10.86
C GLU A 95 -5.32 -4.60 -10.22
N TYR A 96 -4.35 -4.05 -9.49
CA TYR A 96 -3.37 -4.86 -8.79
C TYR A 96 -4.03 -5.69 -7.68
N PHE A 97 -4.88 -5.05 -6.88
CA PHE A 97 -5.58 -5.73 -5.79
C PHE A 97 -6.42 -6.90 -6.30
N ASP A 98 -7.17 -6.68 -7.36
CA ASP A 98 -8.04 -7.71 -7.92
C ASP A 98 -7.21 -8.92 -8.38
N SER A 99 -6.02 -8.69 -8.92
CA SER A 99 -5.15 -9.78 -9.35
C SER A 99 -4.66 -10.62 -8.17
N ILE A 100 -4.29 -9.97 -7.08
CA ILE A 100 -3.84 -10.69 -5.88
C ILE A 100 -5.00 -11.39 -5.20
N TYR A 101 -6.11 -10.71 -5.07
CA TYR A 101 -7.29 -11.24 -4.39
C TYR A 101 -7.84 -12.47 -5.09
N ASP A 102 -7.98 -12.39 -6.40
CA ASP A 102 -8.53 -13.50 -7.19
C ASP A 102 -7.60 -14.71 -7.10
N LYS A 103 -6.30 -14.49 -7.18
CA LYS A 103 -5.33 -15.58 -7.05
C LYS A 103 -5.41 -16.22 -5.67
N ASN A 104 -5.45 -15.42 -4.61
CA ASN A 104 -5.53 -15.94 -3.26
C ASN A 104 -6.82 -16.71 -3.03
N LYS A 105 -7.91 -16.20 -3.58
CA LYS A 105 -9.21 -16.86 -3.46
C LYS A 105 -9.23 -18.20 -4.19
N ALA A 106 -8.67 -18.25 -5.39
CA ALA A 106 -8.57 -19.47 -6.15
C ALA A 106 -7.72 -20.51 -5.42
N ASP A 107 -6.57 -20.09 -4.88
CA ASP A 107 -5.69 -20.97 -4.13
C ASP A 107 -6.39 -21.54 -2.89
N LYS A 108 -7.13 -20.71 -2.18
CA LYS A 108 -7.89 -21.17 -1.01
C LYS A 108 -8.97 -22.16 -1.39
N LEU A 109 -9.69 -21.93 -2.49
CA LEU A 109 -10.69 -22.84 -2.95
C LEU A 109 -10.10 -24.19 -3.32
N LEU A 110 -9.00 -24.19 -4.04
CA LEU A 110 -8.34 -25.44 -4.43
C LEU A 110 -7.86 -26.20 -3.19
N THR A 111 -7.27 -25.50 -2.23
CA THR A 111 -6.84 -26.13 -0.99
C THR A 111 -8.03 -26.75 -0.24
N HIS A 112 -9.13 -26.03 -0.18
CA HIS A 112 -10.32 -26.51 0.51
C HIS A 112 -10.92 -27.72 -0.18
N ILE A 113 -10.93 -27.74 -1.50
CA ILE A 113 -11.50 -28.85 -2.25
C ILE A 113 -10.66 -30.12 -2.14
N PHE A 114 -9.34 -29.98 -2.12
CA PHE A 114 -8.43 -31.10 -2.15
C PHE A 114 -7.80 -31.44 -0.80
N SER A 115 -8.18 -30.77 0.25
CA SER A 115 -7.62 -31.08 1.57
C SER A 115 -8.41 -32.13 2.38
#